data_359cdd35db502fd51a8e20a4c5264bcf
#
_entry.id   359cdd35db502fd51a8e20a4c5264bcf
#
_cell.length_a   1.000
_cell.length_b   1.000
_cell.length_c   1.000
_cell.angle_alpha   90.00
_cell.angle_beta   90.00
_cell.angle_gamma   90.00
#
_symmetry.space_group_name_H-M   'P 1'
#
loop_
_entity.id
_entity.type
_entity.pdbx_description
1 polymer ?
#
loop_
_entity_poly.entity_id
_entity_poly.type
_entity_poly.pdbx_seq_one_letter_code
_entity_poly.pdbx_strand_id
1 'polypeptide(L)'
;KNVRLLETAGEDKELEVLLLQQRIHTTYLPEIPIYDEKTQKEEAISNQRKRWIAAQFGILRSSLSGLQKAIRQGNIDYCDKIIQWMLPPRLIQIAGVFGLTFIFTAIGIWLSLKGDSGNEWMIAIKWWILSIAQIVAMILPIPGNLLNKRLGKAIIKIPILALTTIGNLFKLKGAYKKFIHTEHG
;
A
#
# COMPACT_ATOMS: atom_id res chain seq x y z
N LYS A 1 -26.04 -16.82 8.10
CA LYS A 1 -26.47 -15.68 7.24
C LYS A 1 -25.62 -15.74 5.99
N ASN A 2 -26.27 -15.76 4.82
CA ASN A 2 -25.62 -16.02 3.54
C ASN A 2 -24.58 -14.95 3.19
N VAL A 3 -23.30 -15.29 3.27
CA VAL A 3 -22.23 -14.52 2.63
C VAL A 3 -22.30 -14.87 1.15
N ARG A 4 -22.80 -13.97 0.33
CA ARG A 4 -22.70 -14.10 -1.12
C ARG A 4 -21.27 -13.76 -1.48
N LEU A 5 -20.46 -14.79 -1.73
CA LEU A 5 -19.14 -14.62 -2.32
C LEU A 5 -19.33 -14.07 -3.72
N LEU A 6 -18.88 -12.85 -3.96
CA LEU A 6 -18.78 -12.30 -5.29
C LEU A 6 -17.51 -12.84 -5.92
N GLU A 7 -17.59 -13.32 -7.15
CA GLU A 7 -16.43 -13.77 -7.95
C GLU A 7 -15.59 -12.56 -8.39
N THR A 8 -14.99 -11.88 -7.43
CA THR A 8 -14.13 -10.72 -7.69
C THR A 8 -12.66 -11.08 -7.49
N ALA A 9 -11.77 -10.37 -8.14
CA ALA A 9 -10.32 -10.54 -8.00
C ALA A 9 -9.77 -10.19 -6.59
N GLY A 10 -10.63 -9.89 -5.62
CA GLY A 10 -10.31 -9.50 -4.24
C GLY A 10 -11.30 -10.08 -3.24
N GLU A 11 -11.71 -11.33 -3.46
CA GLU A 11 -12.67 -12.06 -2.61
C GLU A 11 -12.28 -12.08 -1.13
N ASP A 12 -10.98 -12.23 -0.84
CA ASP A 12 -10.40 -12.18 0.50
C ASP A 12 -10.67 -10.84 1.21
N LYS A 13 -10.44 -9.75 0.51
CA LYS A 13 -10.66 -8.38 1.03
C LYS A 13 -12.14 -8.08 1.18
N GLU A 14 -12.96 -8.57 0.26
CA GLU A 14 -14.40 -8.39 0.34
C GLU A 14 -14.99 -9.18 1.52
N LEU A 15 -14.53 -10.41 1.72
CA LEU A 15 -14.90 -11.22 2.87
C LEU A 15 -14.51 -10.52 4.18
N GLU A 16 -13.30 -9.96 4.27
CA GLU A 16 -12.84 -9.21 5.44
C GLU A 16 -13.77 -8.04 5.76
N VAL A 17 -14.16 -7.25 4.75
CA VAL A 17 -15.10 -6.14 4.95
C VAL A 17 -16.48 -6.61 5.43
N LEU A 18 -17.01 -7.67 4.84
CA LEU A 18 -18.30 -8.24 5.23
C LEU A 18 -18.30 -8.77 6.66
N LEU A 19 -17.20 -9.37 7.10
CA LEU A 19 -17.01 -9.81 8.47
C LEU A 19 -16.93 -8.61 9.44
N LEU A 20 -16.14 -7.59 9.12
CA LEU A 20 -16.04 -6.37 9.92
C LEU A 20 -17.36 -5.60 10.02
N GLN A 21 -18.18 -5.59 8.95
CA GLN A 21 -19.55 -5.02 9.02
C GLN A 21 -20.42 -5.74 10.05
N GLN A 22 -20.20 -7.04 10.25
CA GLN A 22 -20.89 -7.86 11.23
C GLN A 22 -20.20 -7.87 12.61
N ARG A 23 -19.13 -7.09 12.79
CA ARG A 23 -18.27 -7.06 13.98
C ARG A 23 -17.62 -8.40 14.29
N ILE A 24 -17.31 -9.17 13.27
CA ILE A 24 -16.55 -10.41 13.38
C ILE A 24 -15.09 -10.09 13.08
N HIS A 25 -14.22 -10.35 14.06
CA HIS A 25 -12.79 -10.13 13.94
C HIS A 25 -12.09 -11.35 13.36
N THR A 26 -11.08 -11.09 12.53
CA THR A 26 -10.13 -12.10 12.07
C THR A 26 -8.84 -11.94 12.86
N THR A 27 -8.34 -13.03 13.43
CA THR A 27 -7.10 -13.04 14.21
C THR A 27 -6.02 -13.76 13.43
N TYR A 28 -4.82 -13.20 13.46
CA TYR A 28 -3.63 -13.84 12.90
C TYR A 28 -3.14 -14.93 13.86
N LEU A 29 -2.89 -16.14 13.34
CA LEU A 29 -2.34 -17.27 14.08
C LEU A 29 -0.88 -17.47 13.68
N PRO A 30 0.08 -16.93 14.43
CA PRO A 30 1.51 -16.99 14.06
C PRO A 30 2.10 -18.40 14.18
N GLU A 31 1.46 -19.29 14.94
CA GLU A 31 1.95 -20.66 15.17
C GLU A 31 1.71 -21.58 13.97
N ILE A 32 0.85 -21.17 13.02
CA ILE A 32 0.49 -22.01 11.86
C ILE A 32 1.06 -21.38 10.59
N PRO A 33 2.28 -21.74 10.17
CA PRO A 33 2.86 -21.23 8.94
C PRO A 33 2.15 -21.83 7.72
N ILE A 34 1.71 -20.99 6.80
CA ILE A 34 1.21 -21.40 5.49
C ILE A 34 2.29 -21.06 4.46
N TYR A 35 2.72 -22.08 3.72
CA TYR A 35 3.70 -21.92 2.64
C TYR A 35 2.96 -21.75 1.32
N ASP A 36 3.26 -20.66 0.62
CA ASP A 36 2.69 -20.34 -0.68
C ASP A 36 3.81 -20.09 -1.70
N GLU A 37 3.69 -20.67 -2.87
CA GLU A 37 4.65 -20.49 -3.95
C GLU A 37 4.46 -19.11 -4.59
N LYS A 38 5.53 -18.33 -4.61
CA LYS A 38 5.50 -16.97 -5.19
C LYS A 38 5.93 -17.01 -6.64
N THR A 39 5.11 -16.41 -7.48
CA THR A 39 5.41 -16.20 -8.90
C THR A 39 6.73 -15.45 -9.07
N GLN A 40 7.64 -16.00 -9.88
CA GLN A 40 8.97 -15.43 -10.12
C GLN A 40 9.03 -14.56 -11.37
N LYS A 41 8.12 -14.75 -12.32
CA LYS A 41 8.09 -14.01 -13.60
C LYS A 41 7.67 -12.55 -13.37
N GLU A 42 8.48 -11.57 -13.79
CA GLU A 42 8.22 -10.14 -13.58
C GLU A 42 6.87 -9.67 -14.16
N GLU A 43 6.49 -10.18 -15.31
CA GLU A 43 5.22 -9.86 -15.96
C GLU A 43 4.02 -10.36 -15.12
N ALA A 44 4.09 -11.58 -14.61
CA ALA A 44 3.05 -12.14 -13.76
C ALA A 44 2.93 -11.38 -12.43
N ILE A 45 4.05 -10.96 -11.83
CA ILE A 45 4.07 -10.08 -10.64
C ILE A 45 3.40 -8.74 -10.95
N SER A 46 3.71 -8.13 -12.11
CA SER A 46 3.09 -6.86 -12.51
C SER A 46 1.58 -6.99 -12.69
N ASN A 47 1.13 -8.06 -13.36
CA ASN A 47 -0.29 -8.34 -13.57
C ASN A 47 -1.02 -8.64 -12.24
N GLN A 48 -0.39 -9.38 -11.32
CA GLN A 48 -0.91 -9.64 -9.99
C GLN A 48 -1.08 -8.33 -9.19
N ARG A 49 -0.09 -7.43 -9.23
CA ARG A 49 -0.17 -6.12 -8.58
C ARG A 49 -1.30 -5.25 -9.14
N LYS A 50 -1.47 -5.23 -10.46
CA LYS A 50 -2.59 -4.50 -11.09
C LYS A 50 -3.94 -5.00 -10.55
N ARG A 51 -4.13 -6.31 -10.47
CA ARG A 51 -5.35 -6.91 -9.93
C ARG A 51 -5.57 -6.50 -8.47
N TRP A 52 -4.54 -6.60 -7.63
CA TRP A 52 -4.65 -6.23 -6.21
C TRP A 52 -5.00 -4.76 -6.00
N ILE A 53 -4.38 -3.86 -6.77
CA ILE A 53 -4.69 -2.43 -6.70
C ILE A 53 -6.12 -2.18 -7.20
N ALA A 54 -6.52 -2.77 -8.32
CA ALA A 54 -7.87 -2.64 -8.85
C ALA A 54 -8.93 -3.18 -7.87
N ALA A 55 -8.68 -4.34 -7.26
CA ALA A 55 -9.54 -4.92 -6.24
C ALA A 55 -9.65 -3.99 -5.02
N GLN A 56 -8.54 -3.46 -4.52
CA GLN A 56 -8.53 -2.53 -3.38
C GLN A 56 -9.39 -1.29 -3.65
N PHE A 57 -9.23 -0.64 -4.81
CA PHE A 57 -10.05 0.52 -5.15
C PHE A 57 -11.53 0.17 -5.37
N GLY A 58 -11.82 -0.98 -5.99
CA GLY A 58 -13.19 -1.45 -6.20
C GLY A 58 -13.92 -1.68 -4.88
N ILE A 59 -13.27 -2.40 -3.97
CA ILE A 59 -13.84 -2.72 -2.65
C ILE A 59 -13.91 -1.47 -1.77
N LEU A 60 -12.90 -0.60 -1.80
CA LEU A 60 -12.94 0.68 -1.10
C LEU A 60 -14.17 1.49 -1.53
N ARG A 61 -14.40 1.64 -2.83
CA ARG A 61 -15.53 2.39 -3.36
C ARG A 61 -16.87 1.83 -2.90
N SER A 62 -17.05 0.52 -2.92
CA SER A 62 -18.29 -0.13 -2.44
C SER A 62 -18.45 -0.02 -0.93
N SER A 63 -17.35 -0.04 -0.18
CA SER A 63 -17.37 -0.04 1.29
C SER A 63 -17.52 1.36 1.89
N LEU A 64 -17.16 2.43 1.16
CA LEU A 64 -17.32 3.82 1.63
C LEU A 64 -18.77 4.14 2.00
N SER A 65 -19.74 3.57 1.32
CA SER A 65 -21.17 3.76 1.64
C SER A 65 -21.54 3.26 3.04
N GLY A 66 -20.84 2.27 3.56
CA GLY A 66 -21.02 1.73 4.90
C GLY A 66 -20.36 2.55 6.01
N LEU A 67 -19.44 3.44 5.68
CA LEU A 67 -18.61 4.15 6.65
C LEU A 67 -19.43 5.03 7.60
N GLN A 68 -20.39 5.79 7.08
CA GLN A 68 -21.25 6.64 7.90
C GLN A 68 -22.06 5.84 8.95
N LYS A 69 -22.57 4.67 8.54
CA LYS A 69 -23.28 3.76 9.44
C LYS A 69 -22.33 3.19 10.49
N ALA A 70 -21.13 2.79 10.09
CA ALA A 70 -20.10 2.26 10.99
C ALA A 70 -19.69 3.27 12.06
N ILE A 71 -19.47 4.54 11.67
CA ILE A 71 -19.17 5.64 12.62
C ILE A 71 -20.29 5.80 13.64
N ARG A 72 -21.57 5.88 13.18
CA ARG A 72 -22.72 6.03 14.07
C ARG A 72 -22.89 4.85 15.03
N GLN A 73 -22.48 3.67 14.62
CA GLN A 73 -22.57 2.44 15.41
C GLN A 73 -21.32 2.18 16.28
N GLY A 74 -20.29 3.03 16.21
CA GLY A 74 -19.03 2.83 16.93
C GLY A 74 -18.27 1.57 16.46
N ASN A 75 -18.38 1.19 15.17
CA ASN A 75 -17.64 0.08 14.59
C ASN A 75 -16.23 0.57 14.17
N ILE A 76 -15.35 0.67 15.15
CA ILE A 76 -14.00 1.23 14.98
C ILE A 76 -13.18 0.39 14.00
N ASP A 77 -13.27 -0.93 14.07
CA ASP A 77 -12.48 -1.84 13.24
C ASP A 77 -12.80 -1.69 11.74
N TYR A 78 -14.09 -1.54 11.43
CA TYR A 78 -14.50 -1.23 10.05
C TYR A 78 -13.97 0.13 9.61
N CYS A 79 -14.07 1.16 10.45
CA CYS A 79 -13.57 2.49 10.13
C CYS A 79 -12.05 2.48 9.91
N ASP A 80 -11.29 1.84 10.80
CA ASP A 80 -9.84 1.70 10.69
C ASP A 80 -9.45 1.00 9.39
N LYS A 81 -10.12 -0.11 9.06
CA LYS A 81 -9.85 -0.84 7.81
C LYS A 81 -10.11 0.00 6.57
N ILE A 82 -11.20 0.76 6.54
CA ILE A 82 -11.49 1.66 5.42
C ILE A 82 -10.41 2.75 5.30
N ILE A 83 -9.99 3.34 6.41
CA ILE A 83 -8.91 4.34 6.44
C ILE A 83 -7.60 3.73 5.90
N GLN A 84 -7.23 2.51 6.34
CA GLN A 84 -6.05 1.81 5.82
C GLN A 84 -6.11 1.62 4.29
N TRP A 85 -7.29 1.34 3.74
CA TRP A 85 -7.46 1.16 2.30
C TRP A 85 -7.54 2.47 1.51
N MET A 86 -7.88 3.58 2.15
CA MET A 86 -7.79 4.92 1.55
C MET A 86 -6.34 5.33 1.32
N LEU A 87 -5.40 4.78 2.08
CA LEU A 87 -3.98 5.05 1.90
C LEU A 87 -3.49 4.43 0.58
N PRO A 88 -2.69 5.16 -0.20
CA PRO A 88 -2.13 4.63 -1.43
C PRO A 88 -1.18 3.45 -1.15
N PRO A 89 -0.96 2.55 -2.12
CA PRO A 89 -0.02 1.44 -1.97
C PRO A 89 1.33 1.91 -1.43
N ARG A 90 1.91 1.15 -0.51
CA ARG A 90 3.15 1.54 0.23
C ARG A 90 4.28 2.03 -0.67
N LEU A 91 4.46 1.43 -1.85
CA LEU A 91 5.48 1.87 -2.81
C LEU A 91 5.24 3.28 -3.33
N ILE A 92 3.98 3.68 -3.49
CA ILE A 92 3.60 5.03 -3.91
C ILE A 92 3.80 6.02 -2.76
N GLN A 93 3.49 5.62 -1.53
CA GLN A 93 3.78 6.44 -0.35
C GLN A 93 5.28 6.73 -0.23
N ILE A 94 6.11 5.70 -0.37
CA ILE A 94 7.57 5.83 -0.35
C ILE A 94 8.03 6.81 -1.44
N ALA A 95 7.62 6.56 -2.68
CA ALA A 95 7.99 7.41 -3.81
C ALA A 95 7.52 8.86 -3.62
N GLY A 96 6.32 9.07 -3.07
CA GLY A 96 5.77 10.40 -2.79
C GLY A 96 6.57 11.15 -1.72
N VAL A 97 6.82 10.51 -0.57
CA VAL A 97 7.56 11.13 0.54
C VAL A 97 8.99 11.46 0.10
N PHE A 98 9.73 10.51 -0.48
CA PHE A 98 11.09 10.77 -0.95
C PHE A 98 11.12 11.78 -2.10
N GLY A 99 10.17 11.69 -3.05
CA GLY A 99 10.06 12.65 -4.14
C GLY A 99 9.88 14.08 -3.63
N LEU A 100 8.97 14.30 -2.68
CA LEU A 100 8.76 15.61 -2.06
C LEU A 100 9.98 16.07 -1.25
N THR A 101 10.65 15.15 -0.54
CA THR A 101 11.90 15.46 0.17
C THR A 101 12.95 16.00 -0.78
N PHE A 102 13.17 15.34 -1.91
CA PHE A 102 14.14 15.80 -2.91
C PHE A 102 13.73 17.13 -3.56
N ILE A 103 12.46 17.29 -3.90
CA ILE A 103 11.95 18.52 -4.48
C ILE A 103 12.16 19.72 -3.53
N PHE A 104 11.76 19.60 -2.26
CA PHE A 104 11.91 20.69 -1.31
C PHE A 104 13.37 20.95 -0.94
N THR A 105 14.21 19.93 -0.94
CA THR A 105 15.66 20.10 -0.76
C THR A 105 16.26 20.86 -1.95
N ALA A 106 15.89 20.52 -3.18
CA ALA A 106 16.37 21.22 -4.37
C ALA A 106 15.90 22.68 -4.41
N ILE A 107 14.65 22.95 -4.02
CA ILE A 107 14.13 24.32 -3.88
C ILE A 107 14.93 25.08 -2.82
N GLY A 108 15.19 24.50 -1.65
CA GLY A 108 15.98 25.13 -0.60
C GLY A 108 17.39 25.50 -1.06
N ILE A 109 18.08 24.59 -1.77
CA ILE A 109 19.40 24.84 -2.36
C ILE A 109 19.33 25.99 -3.39
N TRP A 110 18.34 25.94 -4.29
CA TRP A 110 18.20 26.95 -5.33
C TRP A 110 17.95 28.36 -4.78
N LEU A 111 17.09 28.50 -3.76
CA LEU A 111 16.82 29.77 -3.10
C LEU A 111 18.02 30.28 -2.31
N SER A 112 18.74 29.40 -1.62
CA SER A 112 19.98 29.77 -0.92
C SER A 112 21.05 30.31 -1.88
N LEU A 113 21.17 29.75 -3.10
CA LEU A 113 22.08 30.24 -4.12
C LEU A 113 21.69 31.60 -4.66
N LYS A 114 20.42 31.99 -4.56
CA LYS A 114 19.91 33.33 -4.91
C LYS A 114 20.03 34.38 -3.78
N GLY A 115 20.49 33.98 -2.61
CA GLY A 115 20.61 34.84 -1.43
C GLY A 115 19.30 35.04 -0.67
N ASP A 116 18.26 34.27 -1.01
CA ASP A 116 16.96 34.25 -0.33
C ASP A 116 16.94 33.02 0.58
N SER A 117 17.41 33.18 1.81
CA SER A 117 17.44 32.11 2.80
C SER A 117 16.36 32.35 3.86
N GLY A 118 15.16 31.85 3.60
CA GLY A 118 14.02 31.97 4.50
C GLY A 118 13.59 30.62 5.12
N ASN A 119 12.28 30.44 5.23
CA ASN A 119 11.68 29.24 5.87
C ASN A 119 11.72 27.96 5.00
N GLU A 120 12.32 28.00 3.81
CA GLU A 120 12.34 26.88 2.84
C GLU A 120 13.05 25.66 3.41
N TRP A 121 14.14 25.88 4.16
CA TRP A 121 14.85 24.80 4.84
C TRP A 121 14.02 24.11 5.93
N MET A 122 13.12 24.85 6.58
CA MET A 122 12.21 24.25 7.56
C MET A 122 11.25 23.25 6.89
N ILE A 123 10.80 23.54 5.68
CA ILE A 123 9.95 22.63 4.90
C ILE A 123 10.76 21.40 4.50
N ALA A 124 11.98 21.59 3.96
CA ALA A 124 12.85 20.48 3.61
C ALA A 124 13.16 19.56 4.82
N ILE A 125 13.48 20.14 5.98
CA ILE A 125 13.76 19.41 7.23
C ILE A 125 12.53 18.56 7.64
N LYS A 126 11.31 19.11 7.59
CA LYS A 126 10.08 18.35 7.90
C LYS A 126 9.96 17.11 7.01
N TRP A 127 10.23 17.24 5.71
CA TRP A 127 10.17 16.11 4.78
C TRP A 127 11.29 15.09 5.03
N TRP A 128 12.49 15.52 5.45
CA TRP A 128 13.56 14.62 5.86
C TRP A 128 13.17 13.85 7.12
N ILE A 129 12.57 14.50 8.12
CA ILE A 129 12.08 13.82 9.33
C ILE A 129 11.03 12.77 8.97
N LEU A 130 10.06 13.11 8.09
CA LEU A 130 9.05 12.15 7.63
C LEU A 130 9.67 10.98 6.86
N SER A 131 10.68 11.22 6.02
CA SER A 131 11.41 10.17 5.30
C SER A 131 12.12 9.21 6.25
N ILE A 132 12.79 9.74 7.27
CA ILE A 132 13.47 8.94 8.28
C ILE A 132 12.44 8.13 9.09
N ALA A 133 11.37 8.76 9.55
CA ALA A 133 10.29 8.08 10.27
C ALA A 133 9.68 6.95 9.44
N GLN A 134 9.48 7.16 8.16
CA GLN A 134 8.97 6.14 7.24
C GLN A 134 9.94 4.96 7.10
N ILE A 135 11.25 5.22 6.97
CA ILE A 135 12.28 4.15 6.92
C ILE A 135 12.24 3.34 8.21
N VAL A 136 12.22 4.00 9.37
CA VAL A 136 12.17 3.34 10.68
C VAL A 136 10.92 2.48 10.80
N ALA A 137 9.75 3.03 10.45
CA ALA A 137 8.48 2.30 10.49
C ALA A 137 8.44 1.08 9.55
N MET A 138 9.23 1.08 8.49
CA MET A 138 9.34 -0.06 7.58
C MET A 138 10.32 -1.13 8.07
N ILE A 139 11.40 -0.72 8.76
CA ILE A 139 12.43 -1.65 9.24
C ILE A 139 12.00 -2.29 10.56
N LEU A 140 11.35 -1.54 11.43
CA LEU A 140 10.97 -1.97 12.78
C LEU A 140 10.22 -3.32 12.83
N PRO A 141 9.24 -3.61 11.95
CA PRO A 141 8.51 -4.87 11.98
C PRO A 141 9.25 -6.04 11.32
N ILE A 142 10.47 -5.82 10.77
CA ILE A 142 11.21 -6.88 10.09
C ILE A 142 11.91 -7.76 11.12
N PRO A 143 11.62 -9.07 11.17
CA PRO A 143 12.32 -10.00 12.06
C PRO A 143 13.85 -9.96 11.81
N GLY A 144 14.64 -10.01 12.89
CA GLY A 144 16.10 -9.87 12.80
C GLY A 144 16.79 -10.88 11.88
N ASN A 145 16.24 -12.11 11.76
CA ASN A 145 16.74 -13.14 10.86
C ASN A 145 16.58 -12.79 9.36
N LEU A 146 15.70 -11.85 9.04
CA LEU A 146 15.49 -11.37 7.66
C LEU A 146 16.35 -10.14 7.32
N LEU A 147 17.00 -9.53 8.31
CA LEU A 147 17.93 -8.41 8.12
C LEU A 147 19.28 -8.92 7.57
N ASN A 148 19.30 -9.28 6.30
CA ASN A 148 20.46 -9.86 5.63
C ASN A 148 20.79 -9.13 4.31
N LYS A 149 21.91 -9.52 3.67
CA LYS A 149 22.35 -8.93 2.40
C LYS A 149 21.32 -9.05 1.26
N ARG A 150 20.42 -10.05 1.34
CA ARG A 150 19.33 -10.22 0.35
C ARG A 150 18.30 -9.11 0.46
N LEU A 151 17.97 -8.71 1.70
CA LEU A 151 17.10 -7.56 1.95
C LEU A 151 17.71 -6.27 1.39
N GLY A 152 19.01 -6.02 1.60
CA GLY A 152 19.70 -4.87 1.02
C GLY A 152 19.57 -4.80 -0.51
N LYS A 153 19.76 -5.93 -1.20
CA LYS A 153 19.56 -6.01 -2.65
C LYS A 153 18.10 -5.76 -3.07
N ALA A 154 17.14 -6.19 -2.26
CA ALA A 154 15.72 -5.94 -2.52
C ALA A 154 15.36 -4.45 -2.35
N ILE A 155 15.93 -3.78 -1.37
CA ILE A 155 15.72 -2.34 -1.12
C ILE A 155 16.17 -1.50 -2.33
N ILE A 156 17.30 -1.83 -2.94
CA ILE A 156 17.80 -1.13 -4.14
C ILE A 156 16.81 -1.20 -5.31
N LYS A 157 15.97 -2.24 -5.39
CA LYS A 157 14.95 -2.38 -6.43
C LYS A 157 13.67 -1.58 -6.14
N ILE A 158 13.50 -1.02 -4.94
CA ILE A 158 12.28 -0.28 -4.55
C ILE A 158 11.94 0.86 -5.51
N PRO A 159 12.88 1.72 -5.96
CA PRO A 159 12.55 2.82 -6.88
C PRO A 159 11.95 2.32 -8.20
N ILE A 160 12.51 1.27 -8.79
CA ILE A 160 12.01 0.67 -10.02
C ILE A 160 10.61 0.08 -9.80
N LEU A 161 10.42 -0.61 -8.67
CA LEU A 161 9.12 -1.18 -8.30
C LEU A 161 8.07 -0.09 -8.04
N ALA A 162 8.47 1.05 -7.49
CA ALA A 162 7.58 2.19 -7.28
C ALA A 162 7.14 2.79 -8.61
N LEU A 163 8.06 3.01 -9.55
CA LEU A 163 7.74 3.51 -10.90
C LEU A 163 6.82 2.57 -11.66
N THR A 164 7.07 1.26 -11.63
CA THR A 164 6.18 0.27 -12.27
C THR A 164 4.81 0.24 -11.61
N THR A 165 4.73 0.43 -10.29
CA THR A 165 3.45 0.49 -9.57
C THR A 165 2.66 1.73 -9.96
N ILE A 166 3.31 2.90 -10.08
CA ILE A 166 2.69 4.13 -10.56
C ILE A 166 2.18 3.94 -12.00
N GLY A 167 3.00 3.36 -12.89
CA GLY A 167 2.58 3.03 -14.26
C GLY A 167 1.37 2.11 -14.32
N ASN A 168 1.27 1.17 -13.38
CA ASN A 168 0.12 0.27 -13.28
C ASN A 168 -1.17 0.98 -12.84
N LEU A 169 -1.08 2.06 -12.05
CA LEU A 169 -2.27 2.85 -11.68
C LEU A 169 -2.98 3.43 -12.90
N PHE A 170 -2.22 3.90 -13.90
CA PHE A 170 -2.81 4.45 -15.14
C PHE A 170 -3.42 3.36 -16.05
N LYS A 171 -3.09 2.08 -15.81
CA LYS A 171 -3.56 0.94 -16.60
C LYS A 171 -4.64 0.09 -15.90
N LEU A 172 -5.28 0.61 -14.86
CA LEU A 172 -6.28 -0.13 -14.06
C LEU A 172 -7.62 -0.30 -14.77
N LYS A 173 -7.91 0.45 -15.86
CA LYS A 173 -9.19 0.42 -16.56
C LYS A 173 -9.50 -0.99 -17.08
N GLY A 174 -10.50 -1.66 -16.50
CA GLY A 174 -10.92 -3.02 -16.87
C GLY A 174 -10.28 -4.19 -16.11
N ALA A 175 -9.24 -3.96 -15.31
CA ALA A 175 -8.54 -5.02 -14.59
C ALA A 175 -9.37 -5.65 -13.45
N TYR A 176 -10.42 -4.96 -12.98
CA TYR A 176 -11.30 -5.44 -11.90
C TYR A 176 -12.32 -6.50 -12.38
N LYS A 177 -12.68 -6.49 -13.68
CA LYS A 177 -13.78 -7.31 -14.21
C LYS A 177 -13.37 -8.68 -14.77
N LYS A 178 -12.08 -8.97 -14.93
CA LYS A 178 -11.59 -10.22 -15.49
C LYS A 178 -10.78 -11.01 -14.47
N PHE A 179 -11.33 -12.16 -14.09
CA PHE A 179 -10.55 -13.21 -13.42
C PHE A 179 -9.54 -13.76 -14.44
N ILE A 180 -8.29 -13.39 -14.31
CA ILE A 180 -7.22 -13.93 -15.15
C ILE A 180 -6.57 -15.05 -14.34
N HIS A 181 -6.78 -16.30 -14.73
CA HIS A 181 -6.03 -17.42 -14.19
C HIS A 181 -4.54 -17.17 -14.38
N THR A 182 -3.78 -17.19 -13.29
CA THR A 182 -2.31 -17.27 -13.33
C THR A 182 -1.95 -18.73 -13.52
N GLU A 183 -1.33 -19.06 -14.65
CA GLU A 183 -0.70 -20.35 -14.84
C GLU A 183 0.43 -20.52 -13.82
N HIS A 184 0.27 -21.51 -12.96
CA HIS A 184 1.35 -22.00 -12.10
C HIS A 184 2.24 -22.85 -13.01
N GLY A 185 3.45 -22.38 -13.26
CA GLY A 185 4.46 -23.13 -13.99
C GLY A 185 5.58 -23.61 -13.08
#